data_87a34069d92a6138f02b0b18cc8811b2
#
_entry.id   87a34069d92a6138f02b0b18cc8811b2
#
_cell.length_a   1.000
_cell.length_b   1.000
_cell.length_c   1.000
_cell.angle_alpha   90.00
_cell.angle_beta   90.00
_cell.angle_gamma   90.00
#
_symmetry.space_group_name_H-M   'P 1'
#
loop_
_entity.id
_entity.type
_entity.pdbx_description
1 polymer ?
#
loop_
_entity_poly.entity_id
_entity_poly.type
_entity_poly.pdbx_seq_one_letter_code
_entity_poly.pdbx_strand_id
1 'polypeptide(L)'
;MDAPEYTTRAAFETLRGDRGLAWQGNGLWALGSLAGLARPSVAIVGTRAATPYGRRLARAFARDLGTAGCCIISGLALGIDAAAHEGAVDVGAPTVGVLGGGHARFFPRRNRELAERMLTNGAVLSPFPPDQCAEPWHFLARNAIVAALADAVVVIEAPARSGALNTASWAAPRIPVLAVPGDVDRAHVAGCHALIRDGAILARSAADVLEVLRLQVPMQRSRVERDGCAGDLLRALRGGESDLDELVEATGIAPAQALAELALLELEGVVERRGATRFACSSG
;
A
#
# COMPACT_ATOMS: atom_id res chain seq x y z
N MET A 1 1.16 9.75 25.45
CA MET A 1 0.08 9.14 24.65
C MET A 1 -1.20 9.25 25.44
N ASP A 2 -2.24 9.74 24.81
CA ASP A 2 -3.58 9.79 25.39
C ASP A 2 -4.04 8.38 25.77
N ALA A 3 -5.05 8.27 26.64
CA ALA A 3 -5.63 6.98 26.97
C ALA A 3 -6.50 6.49 25.79
N PRO A 4 -6.50 5.18 25.49
CA PRO A 4 -7.38 4.66 24.45
C PRO A 4 -8.85 4.78 24.89
N GLU A 5 -9.71 5.18 23.92
CA GLU A 5 -11.14 5.30 24.14
C GLU A 5 -11.88 4.10 23.55
N TYR A 6 -12.98 3.71 24.23
CA TYR A 6 -13.83 2.65 23.70
C TYR A 6 -14.80 3.21 22.66
N THR A 7 -14.61 2.82 21.40
CA THR A 7 -15.43 3.23 20.26
C THR A 7 -16.41 2.12 19.91
N THR A 8 -17.68 2.46 19.84
CA THR A 8 -18.76 1.49 19.58
C THR A 8 -18.76 1.03 18.12
N ARG A 9 -19.32 -0.15 17.87
CA ARG A 9 -19.53 -0.68 16.51
C ARG A 9 -20.29 0.32 15.62
N ALA A 10 -21.34 0.95 16.14
CA ALA A 10 -22.14 1.93 15.40
C ALA A 10 -21.30 3.12 14.92
N ALA A 11 -20.31 3.57 15.70
CA ALA A 11 -19.40 4.63 15.28
C ALA A 11 -18.51 4.19 14.09
N PHE A 12 -18.02 2.93 14.09
CA PHE A 12 -17.28 2.39 12.94
C PHE A 12 -18.17 2.21 11.71
N GLU A 13 -19.42 1.77 11.87
CA GLU A 13 -20.38 1.65 10.77
C GLU A 13 -20.68 3.02 10.16
N THR A 14 -20.85 4.05 10.98
CA THR A 14 -21.04 5.44 10.52
C THR A 14 -19.82 5.92 9.70
N LEU A 15 -18.60 5.68 10.17
CA LEU A 15 -17.38 6.07 9.46
C LEU A 15 -17.21 5.36 8.12
N ARG A 16 -17.61 4.10 8.05
CA ARG A 16 -17.48 3.30 6.82
C ARG A 16 -18.63 3.50 5.83
N GLY A 17 -19.76 4.04 6.30
CA GLY A 17 -20.96 4.25 5.48
C GLY A 17 -21.44 2.95 4.83
N ASP A 18 -21.78 3.00 3.54
CA ASP A 18 -22.32 1.86 2.77
C ASP A 18 -21.36 0.66 2.64
N ARG A 19 -20.06 0.83 2.96
CA ARG A 19 -19.08 -0.27 2.94
C ARG A 19 -19.30 -1.28 4.06
N GLY A 20 -20.07 -0.91 5.08
CA GLY A 20 -20.42 -1.78 6.20
C GLY A 20 -19.24 -2.23 7.05
N LEU A 21 -19.53 -3.05 8.03
CA LEU A 21 -18.54 -3.66 8.94
C LEU A 21 -18.85 -5.14 9.13
N ALA A 22 -17.98 -5.99 8.63
CA ALA A 22 -18.16 -7.44 8.66
C ALA A 22 -17.86 -8.11 10.01
N TRP A 23 -17.51 -7.35 11.04
CA TRP A 23 -17.20 -7.82 12.38
C TRP A 23 -18.42 -7.70 13.31
N GLN A 24 -18.59 -8.69 14.20
CA GLN A 24 -19.78 -8.84 15.04
C GLN A 24 -19.58 -8.35 16.50
N GLY A 25 -18.44 -7.80 16.87
CA GLY A 25 -18.18 -7.30 18.22
C GLY A 25 -18.88 -5.97 18.52
N ASN A 26 -18.98 -5.61 19.80
CA ASN A 26 -19.69 -4.41 20.25
C ASN A 26 -18.92 -3.10 20.03
N GLY A 27 -17.58 -3.16 19.97
CA GLY A 27 -16.72 -1.99 19.81
C GLY A 27 -15.24 -2.37 19.97
N LEU A 28 -14.40 -1.38 19.77
CA LEU A 28 -12.94 -1.51 19.87
C LEU A 28 -12.37 -0.38 20.74
N TRP A 29 -11.33 -0.67 21.48
CA TRP A 29 -10.48 0.35 22.07
C TRP A 29 -9.65 1.01 20.96
N ALA A 30 -9.72 2.32 20.88
CA ALA A 30 -9.08 3.12 19.85
C ALA A 30 -8.15 4.16 20.44
N LEU A 31 -6.98 4.32 19.85
CA LEU A 31 -6.04 5.38 20.13
C LEU A 31 -5.67 6.06 18.81
N GLY A 32 -5.81 7.39 18.73
CA GLY A 32 -5.58 8.17 17.52
C GLY A 32 -6.84 8.45 16.70
N SER A 33 -6.66 8.86 15.44
CA SER A 33 -7.74 9.31 14.56
C SER A 33 -8.32 8.19 13.71
N LEU A 34 -9.62 7.99 13.77
CA LEU A 34 -10.37 7.03 12.96
C LEU A 34 -10.81 7.60 11.60
N ALA A 35 -10.57 8.90 11.33
CA ALA A 35 -11.03 9.57 10.10
C ALA A 35 -10.55 8.87 8.81
N GLY A 36 -9.41 8.18 8.87
CA GLY A 36 -8.89 7.38 7.75
C GLY A 36 -9.83 6.27 7.30
N LEU A 37 -10.66 5.71 8.19
CA LEU A 37 -11.61 4.64 7.86
C LEU A 37 -12.80 5.12 7.01
N ALA A 38 -13.02 6.42 6.87
CA ALA A 38 -13.98 6.97 5.91
C ALA A 38 -13.50 6.83 4.46
N ARG A 39 -12.21 6.58 4.23
CA ARG A 39 -11.60 6.37 2.91
C ARG A 39 -11.66 4.90 2.49
N PRO A 40 -11.50 4.58 1.19
CA PRO A 40 -11.23 3.21 0.75
C PRO A 40 -10.06 2.63 1.54
N SER A 41 -10.22 1.42 2.05
CA SER A 41 -9.29 0.84 3.01
C SER A 41 -8.72 -0.48 2.49
N VAL A 42 -7.39 -0.62 2.48
CA VAL A 42 -6.71 -1.83 2.00
C VAL A 42 -5.92 -2.47 3.13
N ALA A 43 -6.24 -3.73 3.42
CA ALA A 43 -5.43 -4.51 4.35
C ALA A 43 -4.23 -5.10 3.61
N ILE A 44 -3.02 -4.82 4.11
CA ILE A 44 -1.77 -5.41 3.61
C ILE A 44 -1.23 -6.32 4.70
N VAL A 45 -1.16 -7.61 4.40
CA VAL A 45 -0.77 -8.63 5.38
C VAL A 45 0.24 -9.61 4.82
N GLY A 46 0.95 -10.31 5.72
CA GLY A 46 1.90 -11.33 5.32
C GLY A 46 2.67 -11.95 6.47
N THR A 47 3.76 -12.61 6.13
CA THR A 47 4.61 -13.32 7.09
C THR A 47 5.33 -12.36 8.03
N ARG A 48 5.51 -12.80 9.27
CA ARG A 48 6.36 -12.11 10.27
C ARG A 48 7.85 -12.21 9.94
N ALA A 49 8.25 -13.28 9.24
CA ALA A 49 9.63 -13.52 8.78
C ALA A 49 9.78 -13.09 7.30
N ALA A 50 9.41 -11.85 7.02
CA ALA A 50 9.44 -11.30 5.67
C ALA A 50 10.87 -11.17 5.11
N THR A 51 11.01 -11.50 3.82
CA THR A 51 12.26 -11.28 3.10
C THR A 51 12.54 -9.77 2.91
N PRO A 52 13.77 -9.36 2.61
CA PRO A 52 14.04 -7.98 2.22
C PRO A 52 13.18 -7.53 1.01
N TYR A 53 12.95 -8.43 0.05
CA TYR A 53 12.06 -8.19 -1.09
C TYR A 53 10.62 -7.94 -0.64
N GLY A 54 10.04 -8.84 0.16
CA GLY A 54 8.67 -8.71 0.65
C GLY A 54 8.44 -7.44 1.46
N ARG A 55 9.40 -7.04 2.32
CA ARG A 55 9.30 -5.77 3.04
C ARG A 55 9.32 -4.55 2.11
N ARG A 56 10.23 -4.53 1.10
CA ARG A 56 10.25 -3.44 0.11
C ARG A 56 8.92 -3.36 -0.65
N LEU A 57 8.41 -4.52 -1.04
CA LEU A 57 7.16 -4.59 -1.80
C LEU A 57 5.96 -4.14 -0.98
N ALA A 58 5.81 -4.61 0.27
CA ALA A 58 4.76 -4.17 1.18
C ALA A 58 4.78 -2.65 1.40
N ARG A 59 5.99 -2.08 1.59
CA ARG A 59 6.18 -0.64 1.73
C ARG A 59 5.80 0.13 0.46
N ALA A 60 6.17 -0.39 -0.73
CA ALA A 60 5.81 0.20 -2.01
C ALA A 60 4.29 0.19 -2.23
N PHE A 61 3.63 -0.97 -2.05
CA PHE A 61 2.17 -1.06 -2.14
C PHE A 61 1.48 -0.07 -1.21
N ALA A 62 1.93 0.02 0.05
CA ALA A 62 1.32 0.92 1.03
C ALA A 62 1.52 2.40 0.67
N ARG A 63 2.70 2.79 0.15
CA ARG A 63 2.97 4.14 -0.33
C ARG A 63 2.08 4.51 -1.51
N ASP A 64 2.00 3.65 -2.52
CA ASP A 64 1.27 3.91 -3.75
C ASP A 64 -0.24 3.97 -3.48
N LEU A 65 -0.78 3.02 -2.70
CA LEU A 65 -2.17 3.03 -2.25
C LEU A 65 -2.49 4.24 -1.36
N GLY A 66 -1.59 4.58 -0.46
CA GLY A 66 -1.71 5.76 0.41
C GLY A 66 -1.73 7.06 -0.39
N THR A 67 -0.86 7.19 -1.39
CA THR A 67 -0.83 8.32 -2.33
C THR A 67 -2.11 8.40 -3.16
N ALA A 68 -2.71 7.24 -3.49
CA ALA A 68 -4.01 7.14 -4.15
C ALA A 68 -5.20 7.48 -3.23
N GLY A 69 -4.95 7.83 -1.97
CA GLY A 69 -5.98 8.23 -1.02
C GLY A 69 -6.58 7.09 -0.19
N CYS A 70 -6.03 5.88 -0.26
CA CYS A 70 -6.47 4.76 0.56
C CYS A 70 -5.96 4.86 2.01
N CYS A 71 -6.72 4.29 2.93
CA CYS A 71 -6.27 3.98 4.28
C CYS A 71 -5.61 2.59 4.30
N ILE A 72 -4.42 2.47 4.88
CA ILE A 72 -3.74 1.18 5.00
C ILE A 72 -4.08 0.54 6.33
N ILE A 73 -4.54 -0.70 6.29
CA ILE A 73 -4.87 -1.48 7.50
C ILE A 73 -3.91 -2.66 7.62
N SER A 74 -3.44 -2.92 8.82
CA SER A 74 -2.67 -4.13 9.10
C SER A 74 -2.67 -4.50 10.58
N GLY A 75 -1.95 -5.55 10.92
CA GLY A 75 -1.98 -6.11 12.26
C GLY A 75 -0.85 -5.69 13.17
N LEU A 76 -0.03 -4.71 12.81
CA LEU A 76 1.14 -4.29 13.61
C LEU A 76 2.10 -5.44 13.98
N ALA A 77 2.06 -6.57 13.27
CA ALA A 77 3.03 -7.64 13.45
C ALA A 77 4.39 -7.27 12.85
N LEU A 78 5.44 -8.01 13.21
CA LEU A 78 6.74 -7.90 12.54
C LEU A 78 6.60 -8.28 11.05
N GLY A 79 7.53 -7.85 10.21
CA GLY A 79 7.62 -8.24 8.82
C GLY A 79 6.73 -7.41 7.90
N ILE A 80 5.82 -8.04 7.18
CA ILE A 80 4.98 -7.39 6.16
C ILE A 80 4.10 -6.30 6.76
N ASP A 81 3.44 -6.56 7.88
CA ASP A 81 2.54 -5.62 8.53
C ASP A 81 3.27 -4.31 8.90
N ALA A 82 4.44 -4.43 9.55
CA ALA A 82 5.24 -3.26 9.91
C ALA A 82 5.70 -2.47 8.67
N ALA A 83 6.16 -3.16 7.62
CA ALA A 83 6.60 -2.53 6.38
C ALA A 83 5.45 -1.80 5.66
N ALA A 84 4.23 -2.33 5.72
CA ALA A 84 3.04 -1.68 5.18
C ALA A 84 2.73 -0.38 5.94
N HIS A 85 2.73 -0.42 7.28
CA HIS A 85 2.53 0.80 8.08
C HIS A 85 3.63 1.84 7.85
N GLU A 86 4.90 1.42 7.77
CA GLU A 86 6.02 2.31 7.42
C GLU A 86 5.77 3.01 6.07
N GLY A 87 5.36 2.25 5.04
CA GLY A 87 5.07 2.80 3.72
C GLY A 87 3.96 3.84 3.72
N ALA A 88 2.90 3.63 4.50
CA ALA A 88 1.82 4.61 4.66
C ALA A 88 2.30 5.87 5.38
N VAL A 89 3.06 5.71 6.47
CA VAL A 89 3.65 6.83 7.25
C VAL A 89 4.59 7.67 6.39
N ASP A 90 5.39 7.05 5.51
CA ASP A 90 6.35 7.75 4.63
C ASP A 90 5.69 8.80 3.73
N VAL A 91 4.43 8.58 3.34
CA VAL A 91 3.67 9.49 2.46
C VAL A 91 2.56 10.24 3.21
N GLY A 92 2.54 10.18 4.54
CA GLY A 92 1.52 10.82 5.35
C GLY A 92 0.10 10.25 5.14
N ALA A 93 -0.03 9.04 4.61
CA ALA A 93 -1.32 8.41 4.41
C ALA A 93 -1.90 7.88 5.74
N PRO A 94 -3.23 7.87 5.91
CA PRO A 94 -3.84 7.29 7.08
C PRO A 94 -3.56 5.79 7.15
N THR A 95 -3.22 5.32 8.36
CA THR A 95 -2.98 3.90 8.58
C THR A 95 -3.53 3.45 9.93
N VAL A 96 -4.16 2.27 9.94
CA VAL A 96 -4.84 1.72 11.12
C VAL A 96 -4.24 0.36 11.46
N GLY A 97 -3.65 0.29 12.64
CA GLY A 97 -3.10 -0.95 13.18
C GLY A 97 -4.05 -1.62 14.15
N VAL A 98 -4.21 -2.93 14.08
CA VAL A 98 -5.03 -3.68 15.03
C VAL A 98 -4.14 -4.56 15.89
N LEU A 99 -4.23 -4.44 17.22
CA LEU A 99 -3.45 -5.21 18.18
C LEU A 99 -4.10 -6.54 18.53
N GLY A 100 -3.28 -7.52 18.88
CA GLY A 100 -3.71 -8.79 19.50
C GLY A 100 -3.65 -8.76 21.04
N GLY A 101 -3.61 -7.57 21.64
CA GLY A 101 -3.61 -7.34 23.08
C GLY A 101 -3.92 -5.87 23.37
N GLY A 102 -3.99 -5.50 24.65
CA GLY A 102 -4.30 -4.13 25.05
C GLY A 102 -3.16 -3.14 24.78
N HIS A 103 -3.51 -1.88 24.67
CA HIS A 103 -2.56 -0.78 24.36
C HIS A 103 -1.48 -0.62 25.44
N ALA A 104 -1.80 -0.80 26.73
CA ALA A 104 -0.83 -0.74 27.82
C ALA A 104 0.12 -1.94 27.83
N ARG A 105 -0.29 -3.07 27.25
CA ARG A 105 0.50 -4.29 27.07
C ARG A 105 0.93 -4.47 25.62
N PHE A 106 1.32 -3.40 24.94
CA PHE A 106 1.66 -3.36 23.52
C PHE A 106 2.63 -4.46 23.09
N PHE A 107 2.22 -5.23 22.08
CA PHE A 107 3.04 -6.31 21.52
C PHE A 107 2.85 -6.39 19.98
N PRO A 108 3.94 -6.57 19.22
CA PRO A 108 5.35 -6.69 19.63
C PRO A 108 5.97 -5.33 20.01
N ARG A 109 6.72 -5.29 21.10
CA ARG A 109 7.31 -4.04 21.63
C ARG A 109 8.17 -3.29 20.60
N ARG A 110 8.77 -4.03 19.64
CA ARG A 110 9.62 -3.48 18.58
C ARG A 110 8.88 -2.49 17.67
N ASN A 111 7.58 -2.66 17.51
CA ASN A 111 6.76 -1.81 16.65
C ASN A 111 6.06 -0.66 17.41
N ARG A 112 6.41 -0.43 18.69
CA ARG A 112 5.80 0.65 19.49
C ARG A 112 6.08 2.04 18.90
N GLU A 113 7.33 2.31 18.55
CA GLU A 113 7.72 3.59 17.92
C GLU A 113 6.99 3.82 16.58
N LEU A 114 6.87 2.76 15.76
CA LEU A 114 6.08 2.82 14.53
C LEU A 114 4.62 3.16 14.83
N ALA A 115 4.02 2.50 15.82
CA ALA A 115 2.64 2.77 16.24
C ALA A 115 2.46 4.23 16.71
N GLU A 116 3.43 4.79 17.44
CA GLU A 116 3.43 6.20 17.86
C GLU A 116 3.47 7.16 16.65
N ARG A 117 4.29 6.86 15.64
CA ARG A 117 4.35 7.63 14.40
C ARG A 117 3.04 7.55 13.60
N MET A 118 2.36 6.41 13.62
CA MET A 118 1.07 6.22 12.93
C MET A 118 -0.02 7.13 13.49
N LEU A 119 0.02 7.47 14.78
CA LEU A 119 -0.99 8.31 15.44
C LEU A 119 -1.07 9.74 14.89
N THR A 120 -0.06 10.18 14.13
CA THR A 120 -0.08 11.50 13.46
C THR A 120 -1.23 11.61 12.44
N ASN A 121 -1.59 10.52 11.74
CA ASN A 121 -2.68 10.51 10.75
C ASN A 121 -3.40 9.14 10.71
N GLY A 122 -3.48 8.45 11.82
CA GLY A 122 -4.08 7.13 11.88
C GLY A 122 -4.41 6.71 13.30
N ALA A 123 -4.65 5.42 13.50
CA ALA A 123 -5.07 4.87 14.77
C ALA A 123 -4.46 3.49 15.06
N VAL A 124 -4.44 3.17 16.34
CA VAL A 124 -4.18 1.83 16.85
C VAL A 124 -5.43 1.33 17.55
N LEU A 125 -5.93 0.20 17.13
CA LEU A 125 -7.16 -0.43 17.62
C LEU A 125 -6.86 -1.71 18.38
N SER A 126 -7.73 -2.05 19.34
CA SER A 126 -7.71 -3.34 20.02
C SER A 126 -9.13 -3.80 20.38
N PRO A 127 -9.48 -5.08 20.17
CA PRO A 127 -10.71 -5.65 20.71
C PRO A 127 -10.60 -5.96 22.21
N PHE A 128 -9.41 -5.84 22.79
CA PHE A 128 -9.11 -6.20 24.17
C PHE A 128 -8.94 -4.96 25.05
N PRO A 129 -9.31 -5.05 26.34
CA PRO A 129 -9.05 -3.98 27.30
C PRO A 129 -7.58 -3.53 27.33
N PRO A 130 -7.31 -2.27 27.68
CA PRO A 130 -5.95 -1.71 27.62
C PRO A 130 -4.88 -2.53 28.37
N ASP A 131 -5.22 -3.16 29.47
CA ASP A 131 -4.30 -3.93 30.29
C ASP A 131 -4.18 -5.41 29.91
N GLN A 132 -4.92 -5.87 28.91
CA GLN A 132 -4.94 -7.27 28.47
C GLN A 132 -3.64 -7.67 27.81
N CYS A 133 -2.97 -8.68 28.35
CA CYS A 133 -1.79 -9.28 27.69
C CYS A 133 -2.21 -10.01 26.40
N ALA A 134 -1.33 -9.99 25.40
CA ALA A 134 -1.53 -10.73 24.17
C ALA A 134 -1.37 -12.25 24.39
N GLU A 135 -2.33 -13.02 23.90
CA GLU A 135 -2.32 -14.48 23.89
C GLU A 135 -2.36 -15.01 22.44
N PRO A 136 -1.91 -16.24 22.17
CA PRO A 136 -1.84 -16.76 20.78
C PRO A 136 -3.17 -16.68 20.01
N TRP A 137 -4.29 -17.00 20.63
CA TRP A 137 -5.62 -16.96 19.98
C TRP A 137 -6.12 -15.54 19.71
N HIS A 138 -5.65 -14.54 20.46
CA HIS A 138 -5.97 -13.12 20.24
C HIS A 138 -5.55 -12.66 18.84
N PHE A 139 -4.44 -13.19 18.31
CA PHE A 139 -3.97 -12.82 16.97
C PHE A 139 -4.90 -13.34 15.87
N LEU A 140 -5.55 -14.50 16.08
CA LEU A 140 -6.56 -15.02 15.15
C LEU A 140 -7.85 -14.19 15.19
N ALA A 141 -8.32 -13.85 16.38
CA ALA A 141 -9.49 -12.99 16.57
C ALA A 141 -9.27 -11.59 15.96
N ARG A 142 -8.08 -11.02 16.16
CA ARG A 142 -7.68 -9.74 15.59
C ARG A 142 -7.67 -9.75 14.05
N ASN A 143 -7.26 -10.86 13.41
CA ASN A 143 -7.22 -10.97 11.96
C ASN A 143 -8.60 -10.79 11.32
N ALA A 144 -9.66 -11.25 11.97
CA ALA A 144 -11.04 -11.02 11.52
C ALA A 144 -11.39 -9.53 11.49
N ILE A 145 -10.86 -8.74 12.43
CA ILE A 145 -11.08 -7.30 12.49
C ILE A 145 -10.31 -6.59 11.38
N VAL A 146 -9.06 -6.99 11.11
CA VAL A 146 -8.28 -6.46 9.98
C VAL A 146 -9.03 -6.65 8.67
N ALA A 147 -9.55 -7.87 8.43
CA ALA A 147 -10.37 -8.15 7.26
C ALA A 147 -11.68 -7.36 7.23
N ALA A 148 -12.35 -7.20 8.39
CA ALA A 148 -13.63 -6.50 8.49
C ALA A 148 -13.53 -4.99 8.23
N LEU A 149 -12.39 -4.38 8.55
CA LEU A 149 -12.15 -2.96 8.33
C LEU A 149 -11.68 -2.63 6.90
N ALA A 150 -11.33 -3.63 6.09
CA ALA A 150 -10.82 -3.45 4.75
C ALA A 150 -11.92 -3.55 3.67
N ASP A 151 -11.64 -2.99 2.51
CA ASP A 151 -12.40 -3.12 1.26
C ASP A 151 -11.70 -4.08 0.28
N ALA A 152 -10.41 -4.35 0.49
CA ALA A 152 -9.63 -5.40 -0.16
C ALA A 152 -8.50 -5.87 0.77
N VAL A 153 -8.05 -7.10 0.58
CA VAL A 153 -6.89 -7.67 1.30
C VAL A 153 -5.81 -8.04 0.30
N VAL A 154 -4.59 -7.59 0.55
CA VAL A 154 -3.40 -7.95 -0.23
C VAL A 154 -2.46 -8.78 0.62
N VAL A 155 -2.12 -9.97 0.15
CA VAL A 155 -1.15 -10.87 0.79
C VAL A 155 0.17 -10.79 0.03
N ILE A 156 1.22 -10.25 0.66
CA ILE A 156 2.51 -10.00 0.00
C ILE A 156 3.41 -11.24 0.02
N GLU A 157 3.64 -11.82 1.19
CA GLU A 157 4.37 -13.06 1.38
C GLU A 157 3.67 -13.89 2.45
N ALA A 158 3.39 -15.14 2.16
CA ALA A 158 2.79 -16.06 3.11
C ALA A 158 3.28 -17.50 2.84
N PRO A 159 3.98 -18.15 3.78
CA PRO A 159 4.18 -19.60 3.71
C PRO A 159 2.85 -20.34 3.83
N ALA A 160 2.84 -21.63 3.47
CA ALA A 160 1.62 -22.46 3.46
C ALA A 160 0.87 -22.50 4.80
N ARG A 161 1.57 -22.27 5.93
CA ARG A 161 0.98 -22.15 7.27
C ARG A 161 1.27 -20.74 7.81
N SER A 162 0.46 -19.75 7.43
CA SER A 162 0.63 -18.35 7.83
C SER A 162 -0.65 -17.78 8.41
N GLY A 163 -0.51 -16.93 9.45
CA GLY A 163 -1.62 -16.14 9.98
C GLY A 163 -2.25 -15.19 8.96
N ALA A 164 -1.50 -14.78 7.94
CA ALA A 164 -2.03 -13.94 6.86
C ALA A 164 -3.11 -14.68 6.03
N LEU A 165 -2.98 -15.99 5.86
CA LEU A 165 -4.00 -16.82 5.19
C LEU A 165 -5.32 -16.84 5.98
N ASN A 166 -5.25 -16.76 7.32
CA ASN A 166 -6.45 -16.63 8.14
C ASN A 166 -7.14 -15.27 7.91
N THR A 167 -6.39 -14.17 7.76
CA THR A 167 -6.97 -12.87 7.39
C THR A 167 -7.64 -12.95 6.00
N ALA A 168 -6.98 -13.58 5.02
CA ALA A 168 -7.53 -13.80 3.69
C ALA A 168 -8.82 -14.64 3.73
N SER A 169 -8.88 -15.68 4.56
CA SER A 169 -10.09 -16.53 4.69
C SER A 169 -11.28 -15.78 5.29
N TRP A 170 -11.06 -14.81 6.20
CA TRP A 170 -12.11 -13.94 6.72
C TRP A 170 -12.61 -12.95 5.66
N ALA A 171 -11.74 -12.53 4.76
CA ALA A 171 -12.04 -11.57 3.69
C ALA A 171 -12.77 -12.21 2.49
N ALA A 172 -12.30 -13.35 2.00
CA ALA A 172 -12.69 -13.96 0.73
C ALA A 172 -14.20 -14.08 0.47
N PRO A 173 -15.08 -14.35 1.46
CA PRO A 173 -16.53 -14.41 1.21
C PRO A 173 -17.19 -13.04 0.92
N ARG A 174 -16.48 -11.91 1.12
CA ARG A 174 -17.11 -10.59 1.17
C ARG A 174 -16.40 -9.51 0.38
N ILE A 175 -15.08 -9.54 0.36
CA ILE A 175 -14.24 -8.53 -0.29
C ILE A 175 -13.15 -9.21 -1.09
N PRO A 176 -12.61 -8.53 -2.12
CA PRO A 176 -11.53 -9.06 -2.94
C PRO A 176 -10.30 -9.41 -2.09
N VAL A 177 -9.73 -10.58 -2.37
CA VAL A 177 -8.42 -11.01 -1.87
C VAL A 177 -7.47 -11.03 -3.05
N LEU A 178 -6.35 -10.34 -2.89
CA LEU A 178 -5.27 -10.33 -3.85
C LEU A 178 -4.03 -10.97 -3.23
N ALA A 179 -3.23 -11.65 -4.03
CA ALA A 179 -1.99 -12.24 -3.58
C ALA A 179 -0.85 -11.96 -4.56
N VAL A 180 0.31 -11.63 -4.01
CA VAL A 180 1.50 -11.36 -4.80
C VAL A 180 2.16 -12.69 -5.19
N PRO A 181 2.43 -12.93 -6.48
CA PRO A 181 3.15 -14.11 -6.91
C PRO A 181 4.63 -14.03 -6.53
N GLY A 182 5.30 -15.17 -6.52
CA GLY A 182 6.75 -15.25 -6.34
C GLY A 182 7.30 -16.51 -7.01
N ASP A 183 8.58 -16.80 -6.78
CA ASP A 183 9.21 -17.99 -7.33
C ASP A 183 8.56 -19.25 -6.76
N VAL A 184 8.24 -20.22 -7.62
CA VAL A 184 7.46 -21.42 -7.26
C VAL A 184 8.19 -22.35 -6.28
N ASP A 185 9.51 -22.29 -6.22
CA ASP A 185 10.37 -23.06 -5.32
C ASP A 185 10.57 -22.41 -3.93
N ARG A 186 10.02 -21.22 -3.72
CA ARG A 186 10.19 -20.46 -2.48
C ARG A 186 9.06 -20.75 -1.48
N ALA A 187 9.39 -21.41 -0.38
CA ALA A 187 8.42 -21.78 0.65
C ALA A 187 7.67 -20.60 1.28
N HIS A 188 8.29 -19.41 1.32
CA HIS A 188 7.68 -18.21 1.92
C HIS A 188 6.56 -17.57 1.08
N VAL A 189 6.35 -17.99 -0.16
CA VAL A 189 5.24 -17.56 -1.03
C VAL A 189 4.26 -18.67 -1.37
N ALA A 190 4.47 -19.88 -0.85
CA ALA A 190 3.62 -21.03 -1.15
C ALA A 190 2.14 -20.81 -0.80
N GLY A 191 1.85 -20.04 0.26
CA GLY A 191 0.49 -19.65 0.62
C GLY A 191 -0.13 -18.64 -0.35
N CYS A 192 0.68 -17.71 -0.93
CA CYS A 192 0.21 -16.81 -1.97
C CYS A 192 -0.18 -17.59 -3.23
N HIS A 193 0.64 -18.57 -3.64
CA HIS A 193 0.31 -19.44 -4.78
C HIS A 193 -0.98 -20.25 -4.55
N ALA A 194 -1.18 -20.76 -3.32
CA ALA A 194 -2.42 -21.47 -2.97
C ALA A 194 -3.62 -20.52 -3.08
N LEU A 195 -3.53 -19.29 -2.55
CA LEU A 195 -4.60 -18.31 -2.66
C LEU A 195 -4.93 -17.99 -4.11
N ILE A 196 -3.92 -17.75 -4.98
CA ILE A 196 -4.13 -17.47 -6.40
C ILE A 196 -4.81 -18.64 -7.10
N ARG A 197 -4.34 -19.86 -6.86
CA ARG A 197 -4.95 -21.08 -7.41
C ARG A 197 -6.41 -21.25 -6.95
N ASP A 198 -6.71 -20.83 -5.72
CA ASP A 198 -8.04 -20.94 -5.12
C ASP A 198 -8.95 -19.73 -5.46
N GLY A 199 -8.50 -18.85 -6.40
CA GLY A 199 -9.31 -17.77 -6.95
C GLY A 199 -8.99 -16.36 -6.44
N ALA A 200 -7.95 -16.19 -5.62
CA ALA A 200 -7.47 -14.83 -5.30
C ALA A 200 -6.88 -14.16 -6.55
N ILE A 201 -7.07 -12.86 -6.65
CA ILE A 201 -6.57 -12.06 -7.76
C ILE A 201 -5.05 -11.92 -7.65
N LEU A 202 -4.33 -12.16 -8.74
CA LEU A 202 -2.89 -11.94 -8.79
C LEU A 202 -2.59 -10.43 -8.76
N ALA A 203 -1.77 -9.99 -7.79
CA ALA A 203 -1.36 -8.59 -7.66
C ALA A 203 0.13 -8.42 -7.99
N ARG A 204 0.42 -7.57 -8.97
CA ARG A 204 1.79 -7.20 -9.38
C ARG A 204 2.20 -5.87 -8.77
N SER A 205 1.21 -4.98 -8.55
CA SER A 205 1.41 -3.63 -8.07
C SER A 205 0.14 -3.10 -7.38
N ALA A 206 0.25 -1.92 -6.78
CA ALA A 206 -0.90 -1.20 -6.22
C ALA A 206 -1.97 -0.87 -7.28
N ALA A 207 -1.59 -0.75 -8.55
CA ALA A 207 -2.54 -0.50 -9.65
C ALA A 207 -3.58 -1.61 -9.77
N ASP A 208 -3.18 -2.88 -9.65
CA ASP A 208 -4.11 -4.01 -9.70
C ASP A 208 -5.14 -3.94 -8.53
N VAL A 209 -4.73 -3.44 -7.36
CA VAL A 209 -5.62 -3.23 -6.21
C VAL A 209 -6.60 -2.09 -6.46
N LEU A 210 -6.12 -0.98 -7.01
CA LEU A 210 -6.94 0.20 -7.31
C LEU A 210 -7.98 -0.14 -8.39
N GLU A 211 -7.60 -0.93 -9.41
CA GLU A 211 -8.51 -1.42 -10.45
C GLU A 211 -9.66 -2.24 -9.82
N VAL A 212 -9.34 -3.18 -8.94
CA VAL A 212 -10.33 -4.01 -8.24
C VAL A 212 -11.27 -3.17 -7.38
N LEU A 213 -10.76 -2.12 -6.73
CA LEU A 213 -11.55 -1.18 -5.95
C LEU A 213 -12.30 -0.15 -6.82
N ARG A 214 -12.11 -0.18 -8.14
CA ARG A 214 -12.65 0.81 -9.10
C ARG A 214 -12.26 2.25 -8.75
N LEU A 215 -11.09 2.41 -8.16
CA LEU A 215 -10.49 3.70 -7.88
C LEU A 215 -9.61 4.11 -9.06
N GLN A 216 -9.63 5.40 -9.39
CA GLN A 216 -8.69 5.91 -10.39
C GLN A 216 -7.28 5.74 -9.82
N VAL A 217 -6.41 5.08 -10.60
CA VAL A 217 -4.98 5.16 -10.35
C VAL A 217 -4.64 6.64 -10.47
N PRO A 218 -4.13 7.30 -9.42
CA PRO A 218 -3.58 8.62 -9.62
C PRO A 218 -2.52 8.42 -10.70
N MET A 219 -2.70 9.04 -11.85
CA MET A 219 -1.60 9.16 -12.78
C MET A 219 -0.51 9.91 -12.01
N GLN A 220 0.36 9.17 -11.34
CA GLN A 220 1.65 9.69 -11.01
C GLN A 220 2.26 9.98 -12.39
N ARG A 221 2.11 11.23 -12.81
CA ARG A 221 3.18 11.82 -13.60
C ARG A 221 4.39 11.58 -12.70
N SER A 222 5.13 10.54 -13.01
CA SER A 222 6.47 10.38 -12.48
C SER A 222 7.19 11.64 -12.92
N ARG A 223 7.15 12.64 -12.06
CA ARG A 223 8.07 13.76 -12.07
C ARG A 223 9.38 13.13 -11.58
N VAL A 224 9.87 12.19 -12.36
CA VAL A 224 11.27 11.83 -12.32
C VAL A 224 11.94 13.10 -12.80
N GLU A 225 12.39 13.93 -11.85
CA GLU A 225 13.49 14.81 -12.14
C GLU A 225 14.60 13.87 -12.52
N ARG A 226 14.68 13.57 -13.83
CA ARG A 226 15.77 12.79 -14.37
C ARG A 226 16.95 13.74 -14.38
N ASP A 227 17.95 13.41 -13.58
CA ASP A 227 19.25 14.05 -13.69
C ASP A 227 19.96 13.56 -14.95
N GLY A 228 20.82 14.42 -15.53
CA GLY A 228 21.55 14.09 -16.74
C GLY A 228 20.80 14.41 -18.05
N CYS A 229 21.27 13.86 -19.16
CA CYS A 229 20.82 14.18 -20.52
C CYS A 229 19.30 14.10 -20.73
N ALA A 230 18.65 13.05 -20.20
CA ALA A 230 17.21 12.89 -20.27
C ALA A 230 16.45 14.02 -19.55
N GLY A 231 16.96 14.46 -18.38
CA GLY A 231 16.37 15.55 -17.61
C GLY A 231 16.51 16.91 -18.32
N ASP A 232 17.65 17.14 -18.95
CA ASP A 232 17.93 18.38 -19.71
C ASP A 232 17.00 18.49 -20.93
N LEU A 233 16.84 17.40 -21.69
CA LEU A 233 15.93 17.32 -22.83
C LEU A 233 14.46 17.54 -22.41
N LEU A 234 14.02 16.93 -21.34
CA LEU A 234 12.66 17.15 -20.83
C LEU A 234 12.43 18.56 -20.34
N ARG A 235 13.46 19.22 -19.76
CA ARG A 235 13.37 20.64 -19.39
C ARG A 235 13.23 21.54 -20.61
N ALA A 236 14.00 21.29 -21.67
CA ALA A 236 13.92 22.02 -22.93
C ALA A 236 12.52 21.85 -23.58
N LEU A 237 11.97 20.65 -23.59
CA LEU A 237 10.63 20.36 -24.13
C LEU A 237 9.46 20.94 -23.32
N ARG A 238 9.67 21.42 -22.08
CA ARG A 238 8.62 22.11 -21.29
C ARG A 238 8.12 23.40 -21.93
N GLY A 239 8.92 24.02 -22.80
CA GLY A 239 8.54 25.19 -23.56
C GLY A 239 7.58 24.93 -24.72
N GLY A 240 7.34 23.68 -25.05
CA GLY A 240 6.51 23.26 -26.17
C GLY A 240 7.17 22.25 -27.08
N GLU A 241 6.72 22.16 -28.33
CA GLU A 241 7.29 21.32 -29.35
C GLU A 241 8.62 21.92 -29.86
N SER A 242 9.68 21.11 -29.95
CA SER A 242 11.00 21.52 -30.45
C SER A 242 11.58 20.49 -31.39
N ASP A 243 12.39 20.91 -32.34
CA ASP A 243 13.12 20.00 -33.19
C ASP A 243 14.43 19.52 -32.55
N LEU A 244 15.07 18.51 -33.16
CA LEU A 244 16.29 17.94 -32.61
C LEU A 244 17.43 18.95 -32.53
N ASP A 245 17.56 19.85 -33.50
CA ASP A 245 18.65 20.82 -33.56
C ASP A 245 18.47 21.90 -32.47
N GLU A 246 17.24 22.35 -32.25
CA GLU A 246 16.89 23.25 -31.13
C GLU A 246 17.17 22.64 -29.76
N LEU A 247 16.86 21.34 -29.59
CA LEU A 247 17.13 20.62 -28.35
C LEU A 247 18.63 20.43 -28.10
N VAL A 248 19.41 20.14 -29.14
CA VAL A 248 20.87 20.03 -29.09
C VAL A 248 21.50 21.37 -28.73
N GLU A 249 21.04 22.46 -29.34
CA GLU A 249 21.52 23.83 -29.03
C GLU A 249 21.19 24.25 -27.59
N ALA A 250 19.97 23.98 -27.16
CA ALA A 250 19.49 24.36 -25.82
C ALA A 250 20.16 23.56 -24.69
N THR A 251 20.53 22.29 -24.94
CA THR A 251 21.05 21.38 -23.89
C THR A 251 22.55 21.15 -23.97
N GLY A 252 23.19 21.42 -25.13
CA GLY A 252 24.60 21.10 -25.37
C GLY A 252 24.91 19.60 -25.51
N ILE A 253 23.88 18.75 -25.61
CA ILE A 253 24.02 17.29 -25.73
C ILE A 253 24.37 16.95 -27.18
N ALA A 254 25.30 16.01 -27.39
CA ALA A 254 25.63 15.58 -28.73
C ALA A 254 24.41 14.99 -29.48
N PRO A 255 24.19 15.29 -30.77
CA PRO A 255 23.00 14.90 -31.54
C PRO A 255 22.66 13.40 -31.45
N ALA A 256 23.65 12.53 -31.55
CA ALA A 256 23.46 11.08 -31.47
C ALA A 256 22.98 10.65 -30.09
N GLN A 257 23.47 11.28 -29.03
CA GLN A 257 23.07 11.00 -27.67
C GLN A 257 21.66 11.56 -27.37
N ALA A 258 21.36 12.79 -27.85
CA ALA A 258 20.02 13.37 -27.72
C ALA A 258 18.97 12.50 -28.41
N LEU A 259 19.25 12.01 -29.62
CA LEU A 259 18.34 11.14 -30.36
C LEU A 259 18.12 9.79 -29.65
N ALA A 260 19.16 9.19 -29.07
CA ALA A 260 19.05 7.94 -28.32
C ALA A 260 18.18 8.10 -27.05
N GLU A 261 18.39 9.19 -26.29
CA GLU A 261 17.59 9.51 -25.11
C GLU A 261 16.14 9.83 -25.46
N LEU A 262 15.90 10.61 -26.53
CA LEU A 262 14.56 10.90 -27.02
C LEU A 262 13.81 9.64 -27.46
N ALA A 263 14.50 8.68 -28.11
CA ALA A 263 13.91 7.39 -28.47
C ALA A 263 13.54 6.56 -27.24
N LEU A 264 14.34 6.57 -26.18
CA LEU A 264 14.01 5.90 -24.92
C LEU A 264 12.80 6.57 -24.25
N LEU A 265 12.75 7.90 -24.20
CA LEU A 265 11.64 8.67 -23.66
C LEU A 265 10.34 8.48 -24.48
N GLU A 266 10.45 8.27 -25.79
CA GLU A 266 9.32 7.94 -26.68
C GLU A 266 8.78 6.53 -26.39
N LEU A 267 9.66 5.53 -26.22
CA LEU A 267 9.28 4.17 -25.83
C LEU A 267 8.61 4.11 -24.46
N GLU A 268 8.99 4.99 -23.55
CA GLU A 268 8.38 5.12 -22.23
C GLU A 268 7.09 5.98 -22.22
N GLY A 269 6.71 6.54 -23.38
CA GLY A 269 5.52 7.38 -23.53
C GLY A 269 5.60 8.75 -22.85
N VAL A 270 6.80 9.22 -22.51
CA VAL A 270 7.05 10.54 -21.88
C VAL A 270 7.15 11.65 -22.90
N VAL A 271 7.68 11.32 -24.09
CA VAL A 271 7.84 12.20 -25.26
C VAL A 271 7.11 11.56 -26.42
N GLU A 272 6.48 12.34 -27.25
CA GLU A 272 5.92 11.94 -28.53
C GLU A 272 6.64 12.61 -29.68
N ARG A 273 6.88 11.86 -30.76
CA ARG A 273 7.46 12.41 -31.99
C ARG A 273 6.35 12.98 -32.87
N ARG A 274 6.49 14.25 -33.23
CA ARG A 274 5.57 14.98 -34.12
C ARG A 274 6.25 15.27 -35.46
N GLY A 275 6.25 14.29 -36.35
CA GLY A 275 6.92 14.38 -37.65
C GLY A 275 8.31 13.73 -37.68
N ALA A 276 9.18 14.15 -38.61
CA ALA A 276 10.48 13.50 -38.83
C ALA A 276 11.50 13.84 -37.73
N THR A 277 11.51 15.09 -37.24
CA THR A 277 12.56 15.64 -36.37
C THR A 277 12.04 16.35 -35.12
N ARG A 278 10.72 16.49 -34.96
CA ARG A 278 10.10 17.24 -33.86
C ARG A 278 9.63 16.35 -32.74
N PHE A 279 9.78 16.84 -31.51
CA PHE A 279 9.43 16.14 -30.29
C PHE A 279 8.63 17.07 -29.36
N ALA A 280 7.69 16.50 -28.61
CA ALA A 280 6.94 17.20 -27.58
C ALA A 280 6.75 16.31 -26.36
N CYS A 281 6.56 16.87 -25.18
CA CYS A 281 6.10 16.09 -24.03
C CYS A 281 4.72 15.51 -24.34
N SER A 282 4.51 14.22 -24.06
CA SER A 282 3.21 13.58 -24.25
C SER A 282 2.15 14.29 -23.44
N SER A 283 1.07 14.71 -24.10
CA SER A 283 -0.13 15.25 -23.47
C SER A 283 -0.86 14.07 -22.82
N GLY A 284 -0.68 13.83 -21.50
CA GLY A 284 -1.39 12.80 -20.78
C GLY A 284 -2.84 13.13 -20.54
#